data_369b4025897a993a9a41af8d3bab7bc4
#
_entry.id   369b4025897a993a9a41af8d3bab7bc4
#
_cell.length_a   1.000
_cell.length_b   1.000
_cell.length_c   1.000
_cell.angle_alpha   90.00
_cell.angle_beta   90.00
_cell.angle_gamma   90.00
#
_symmetry.space_group_name_H-M   'P 1'
#
loop_
_entity.id
_entity.type
_entity.pdbx_description
1 polymer ?
#
loop_
_entity_poly.entity_id
_entity_poly.type
_entity_poly.pdbx_seq_one_letter_code
_entity_poly.pdbx_strand_id
1 'polypeptide(L)'
;MTNQHWASVWGNAVSVAENRPERYAKDITIRYPINIPFSGTSVRLTFDNYCGTEPITLTKTTIFHGGEFYPVRFDAQQSVTIGAGETAVSDPLELAVTAGEMVQVSFYLGDFTLMRSVVYTCGPLSQGLYANGDETQTAHISLETSRPTHLNYFLSNVSVLTSAENRTVVCYGDSITAQDWPDYLALRCFREGFDHTAVIRRATSGSRILREYSCLTYESYGLSGEHRFHHEVPTDGADAVIIQQGINDIIHPVGARNNAFRPMKDLPTVQELIDGLKEYIAKARSYGYRVYVGTLLPMGGWRTDAPFRQEMRHAYNEFIRTTDLIDGCIDFDKALRDPERPDWFLPEYDSGDHLHPSKRGYERMAMEVPAELLK
;
A
#
# COMPACT_ATOMS: atom_id res chain seq x y z
N MET A 1 13.87 32.13 -4.68
CA MET A 1 13.14 31.24 -3.76
C MET A 1 13.03 29.91 -4.48
N THR A 2 13.61 28.85 -3.95
CA THR A 2 13.43 27.52 -4.50
C THR A 2 11.95 27.18 -4.40
N ASN A 3 11.36 26.80 -5.53
CA ASN A 3 9.96 26.39 -5.58
C ASN A 3 9.83 25.10 -4.76
N GLN A 4 9.07 25.12 -3.66
CA GLN A 4 8.86 23.98 -2.77
C GLN A 4 7.40 23.51 -2.86
N HIS A 5 7.21 22.22 -2.65
CA HIS A 5 5.90 21.60 -2.55
C HIS A 5 5.92 20.45 -1.52
N TRP A 6 4.75 19.99 -1.11
CA TRP A 6 4.62 18.78 -0.33
C TRP A 6 4.75 17.56 -1.22
N ALA A 7 5.54 16.57 -0.80
CA ALA A 7 5.64 15.28 -1.46
C ALA A 7 5.60 14.16 -0.43
N SER A 8 4.86 13.10 -0.74
CA SER A 8 4.72 11.92 0.11
C SER A 8 5.99 11.09 0.05
N VAL A 9 6.60 10.81 1.21
CA VAL A 9 7.81 9.99 1.33
C VAL A 9 7.51 8.57 1.79
N TRP A 10 6.34 8.37 2.38
CA TRP A 10 5.85 7.08 2.83
C TRP A 10 4.33 7.08 2.78
N GLY A 11 3.73 5.93 2.51
CA GLY A 11 2.30 5.79 2.53
C GLY A 11 1.85 4.33 2.44
N ASN A 12 0.69 4.06 3.06
CA ASN A 12 0.01 2.79 2.97
C ASN A 12 -1.49 2.99 2.71
N ALA A 13 -2.14 1.97 2.16
CA ALA A 13 -3.58 1.89 2.11
C ALA A 13 -4.17 1.82 3.53
N VAL A 14 -5.44 2.09 3.63
CA VAL A 14 -6.23 1.79 4.83
C VAL A 14 -7.33 0.80 4.45
N SER A 15 -7.46 -0.26 5.22
CA SER A 15 -8.41 -1.34 4.98
C SER A 15 -9.09 -1.76 6.29
N VAL A 16 -9.72 -2.90 6.29
CA VAL A 16 -10.47 -3.44 7.42
C VAL A 16 -9.68 -4.53 8.12
N ALA A 17 -9.63 -4.51 9.44
CA ALA A 17 -9.01 -5.57 10.24
C ALA A 17 -9.61 -6.95 9.94
N GLU A 18 -8.75 -7.97 9.82
CA GLU A 18 -9.15 -9.35 9.50
C GLU A 18 -9.99 -10.04 10.58
N ASN A 19 -10.13 -9.44 11.75
CA ASN A 19 -10.53 -10.18 12.92
C ASN A 19 -11.96 -9.92 13.38
N ARG A 20 -12.69 -11.00 13.58
CA ARG A 20 -13.95 -11.05 14.34
C ARG A 20 -13.76 -11.97 15.54
N PRO A 21 -14.17 -11.61 16.75
CA PRO A 21 -14.84 -10.34 17.13
C PRO A 21 -13.92 -9.12 16.96
N GLU A 22 -14.52 -7.95 16.90
CA GLU A 22 -13.81 -6.67 16.83
C GLU A 22 -12.79 -6.53 17.97
N ARG A 23 -11.63 -5.98 17.64
CA ARG A 23 -10.55 -5.83 18.62
C ARG A 23 -10.43 -4.38 19.03
N TYR A 24 -10.44 -4.17 20.33
CA TYR A 24 -10.10 -2.90 20.93
C TYR A 24 -8.72 -2.99 21.56
N ALA A 25 -7.97 -1.90 21.46
CA ALA A 25 -6.73 -1.70 22.19
C ALA A 25 -6.85 -0.47 23.08
N LYS A 26 -6.11 -0.46 24.17
CA LYS A 26 -6.02 0.63 25.13
C LYS A 26 -4.61 0.66 25.71
N ASP A 27 -4.12 1.87 26.00
CA ASP A 27 -2.83 2.08 26.65
C ASP A 27 -1.69 1.42 25.83
N ILE A 28 -1.66 1.72 24.51
CA ILE A 28 -0.64 1.21 23.61
C ILE A 28 -0.03 2.34 22.78
N THR A 29 1.26 2.20 22.50
CA THR A 29 1.99 3.00 21.52
C THR A 29 2.25 2.16 20.26
N ILE A 30 2.01 2.73 19.11
CA ILE A 30 2.37 2.16 17.81
C ILE A 30 3.48 3.02 17.20
N ARG A 31 4.52 2.37 16.64
CA ARG A 31 5.67 3.04 16.05
C ARG A 31 6.01 2.45 14.69
N TYR A 32 6.20 3.34 13.70
CA TYR A 32 6.66 2.98 12.36
C TYR A 32 7.96 3.71 12.03
N PRO A 33 9.00 2.97 11.58
CA PRO A 33 10.19 3.58 10.97
C PRO A 33 9.85 4.03 9.56
N ILE A 34 10.23 5.25 9.21
CA ILE A 34 9.99 5.88 7.91
C ILE A 34 11.33 6.28 7.33
N ASN A 35 11.70 5.68 6.20
CA ASN A 35 12.90 6.06 5.46
C ASN A 35 12.60 7.30 4.60
N ILE A 36 13.52 8.24 4.61
CA ILE A 36 13.42 9.53 3.91
C ILE A 36 14.14 9.42 2.57
N PRO A 37 13.44 9.42 1.43
CA PRO A 37 14.07 9.26 0.12
C PRO A 37 14.74 10.53 -0.39
N PHE A 38 14.25 11.72 0.02
CA PHE A 38 14.81 13.02 -0.36
C PHE A 38 14.66 14.05 0.76
N SER A 39 15.56 15.03 0.79
CA SER A 39 15.61 16.04 1.86
C SER A 39 14.40 16.97 1.85
N GLY A 40 14.00 17.44 3.03
CA GLY A 40 12.91 18.40 3.22
C GLY A 40 13.09 19.25 4.46
N THR A 41 12.26 20.29 4.58
CA THR A 41 12.34 21.29 5.65
C THR A 41 11.26 21.18 6.71
N SER A 42 10.16 20.49 6.37
CA SER A 42 9.04 20.26 7.27
C SER A 42 8.40 18.91 6.99
N VAL A 43 7.76 18.34 7.99
CA VAL A 43 7.06 17.04 7.92
C VAL A 43 5.61 17.22 8.33
N ARG A 44 4.68 16.51 7.68
CA ARG A 44 3.30 16.35 8.14
C ARG A 44 2.83 14.91 8.00
N LEU A 45 1.91 14.52 8.86
CA LEU A 45 1.37 13.17 8.94
C LEU A 45 -0.11 13.19 8.57
N THR A 46 -0.58 12.15 7.87
CA THR A 46 -2.00 11.91 7.67
C THR A 46 -2.39 10.62 8.39
N PHE A 47 -3.37 10.73 9.26
CA PHE A 47 -4.01 9.58 9.91
C PHE A 47 -5.41 9.38 9.35
N ASP A 48 -5.81 8.13 9.21
CA ASP A 48 -6.95 7.74 8.42
C ASP A 48 -7.79 6.69 9.16
N ASN A 49 -9.05 7.02 9.37
CA ASN A 49 -10.05 6.14 9.95
C ASN A 49 -11.15 5.81 8.91
N TYR A 50 -10.82 5.81 7.63
CA TYR A 50 -11.74 5.62 6.51
C TYR A 50 -12.57 4.32 6.61
N CYS A 51 -11.95 3.24 7.06
CA CYS A 51 -12.62 1.96 7.29
C CYS A 51 -13.16 1.79 8.71
N GLY A 52 -13.02 2.79 9.55
CA GLY A 52 -13.53 2.78 10.93
C GLY A 52 -15.05 2.89 11.00
N THR A 53 -15.63 2.30 12.04
CA THR A 53 -17.07 2.39 12.37
C THR A 53 -17.34 3.19 13.63
N GLU A 54 -16.27 3.57 14.33
CA GLU A 54 -16.29 4.40 15.54
C GLU A 54 -15.19 5.46 15.44
N PRO A 55 -15.33 6.60 16.12
CA PRO A 55 -14.24 7.56 16.25
C PRO A 55 -13.03 6.94 16.97
N ILE A 56 -11.83 7.37 16.59
CA ILE A 56 -10.60 7.03 17.30
C ILE A 56 -9.93 8.30 17.82
N THR A 57 -9.21 8.20 18.93
CA THR A 57 -8.47 9.33 19.51
C THR A 57 -6.99 9.01 19.59
N LEU A 58 -6.18 9.76 18.85
CA LEU A 58 -4.74 9.79 19.04
C LEU A 58 -4.46 10.75 20.19
N THR A 59 -4.08 10.22 21.35
CA THR A 59 -3.84 11.01 22.56
C THR A 59 -2.56 11.81 22.44
N LYS A 60 -1.55 11.25 21.75
CA LYS A 60 -0.24 11.87 21.58
C LYS A 60 0.45 11.29 20.34
N THR A 61 1.10 12.14 19.59
CA THR A 61 1.89 11.74 18.42
C THR A 61 3.25 12.43 18.45
N THR A 62 4.32 11.70 18.15
CA THR A 62 5.69 12.25 18.11
C THR A 62 6.45 11.70 16.90
N ILE A 63 7.43 12.47 16.46
CA ILE A 63 8.49 12.02 15.56
C ILE A 63 9.80 12.01 16.35
N PHE A 64 10.50 10.87 16.33
CA PHE A 64 11.87 10.78 16.84
C PHE A 64 12.86 10.86 15.69
N HIS A 65 13.77 11.82 15.74
CA HIS A 65 14.79 12.06 14.73
C HIS A 65 16.02 12.72 15.35
N GLY A 66 17.22 12.34 14.92
CA GLY A 66 18.46 12.97 15.38
C GLY A 66 18.71 12.91 16.88
N GLY A 67 18.08 11.97 17.60
CA GLY A 67 18.18 11.84 19.07
C GLY A 67 17.15 12.65 19.85
N GLU A 68 16.27 13.38 19.18
CA GLU A 68 15.26 14.26 19.80
C GLU A 68 13.84 13.82 19.46
N PHE A 69 12.88 14.21 20.32
CA PHE A 69 11.46 13.96 20.13
C PHE A 69 10.74 15.25 19.78
N TYR A 70 10.05 15.22 18.65
CA TYR A 70 9.29 16.35 18.13
C TYR A 70 7.80 16.06 18.29
N PRO A 71 7.06 16.85 19.08
CA PRO A 71 5.62 16.66 19.25
C PRO A 71 4.89 17.06 17.97
N VAL A 72 4.03 16.17 17.49
CA VAL A 72 3.12 16.45 16.38
C VAL A 72 1.82 17.01 16.93
N ARG A 73 1.24 18.00 16.27
CA ARG A 73 0.01 18.68 16.67
C ARG A 73 -1.03 18.61 15.55
N PHE A 74 -2.28 18.78 15.94
CA PHE A 74 -3.45 18.85 15.06
C PHE A 74 -4.27 20.07 15.49
N ASP A 75 -4.38 21.10 14.64
CA ASP A 75 -4.99 22.39 15.00
C ASP A 75 -4.42 22.96 16.32
N ALA A 76 -3.09 22.92 16.44
CA ALA A 76 -2.32 23.31 17.62
C ALA A 76 -2.56 22.43 18.89
N GLN A 77 -3.42 21.40 18.82
CA GLN A 77 -3.69 20.48 19.91
C GLN A 77 -2.75 19.26 19.86
N GLN A 78 -2.47 18.68 21.03
CA GLN A 78 -1.65 17.46 21.13
C GLN A 78 -2.44 16.20 20.74
N SER A 79 -3.72 16.18 20.97
CA SER A 79 -4.61 15.05 20.66
C SER A 79 -5.54 15.40 19.51
N VAL A 80 -5.97 14.37 18.79
CA VAL A 80 -7.00 14.48 17.74
C VAL A 80 -7.96 13.31 17.82
N THR A 81 -9.25 13.60 17.66
CA THR A 81 -10.28 12.58 17.46
C THR A 81 -10.67 12.55 15.99
N ILE A 82 -10.58 11.39 15.37
CA ILE A 82 -10.86 11.16 13.95
C ILE A 82 -12.16 10.37 13.86
N GLY A 83 -13.19 10.94 13.27
CA GLY A 83 -14.49 10.30 13.09
C GLY A 83 -14.41 9.04 12.22
N ALA A 84 -15.45 8.21 12.30
CA ALA A 84 -15.60 7.08 11.40
C ALA A 84 -15.70 7.56 9.94
N GLY A 85 -14.90 6.99 9.05
CA GLY A 85 -14.83 7.41 7.64
C GLY A 85 -14.03 8.68 7.38
N GLU A 86 -13.39 9.28 8.40
CA GLU A 86 -12.67 10.54 8.28
C GLU A 86 -11.14 10.36 8.31
N THR A 87 -10.44 11.43 7.94
CA THR A 87 -8.99 11.57 8.00
C THR A 87 -8.61 12.81 8.80
N ALA A 88 -7.41 12.80 9.40
CA ALA A 88 -6.81 13.97 10.01
C ALA A 88 -5.39 14.19 9.51
N VAL A 89 -5.08 15.43 9.13
CA VAL A 89 -3.74 15.86 8.74
C VAL A 89 -3.15 16.67 9.87
N SER A 90 -1.91 16.38 10.25
CA SER A 90 -1.22 17.15 11.28
C SER A 90 -0.85 18.55 10.80
N ASP A 91 -0.65 19.45 11.75
CA ASP A 91 0.03 20.71 11.48
C ASP A 91 1.42 20.42 10.87
N PRO A 92 1.93 21.28 9.98
CA PRO A 92 3.31 21.21 9.53
C PRO A 92 4.27 21.29 10.73
N LEU A 93 5.12 20.28 10.87
CA LEU A 93 6.21 20.29 11.85
C LEU A 93 7.48 20.78 11.16
N GLU A 94 8.04 21.91 11.61
CA GLU A 94 9.36 22.37 11.17
C GLU A 94 10.43 21.38 11.65
N LEU A 95 10.78 20.45 10.77
CA LEU A 95 11.77 19.42 11.00
C LEU A 95 12.53 19.18 9.69
N ALA A 96 13.78 19.62 9.66
CA ALA A 96 14.67 19.32 8.57
C ALA A 96 15.02 17.83 8.58
N VAL A 97 14.82 17.17 7.45
CA VAL A 97 15.18 15.76 7.24
C VAL A 97 16.06 15.66 6.01
N THR A 98 16.99 14.68 6.01
CA THR A 98 17.97 14.49 4.93
C THR A 98 17.71 13.15 4.23
N ALA A 99 17.92 13.11 2.92
CA ALA A 99 17.84 11.88 2.14
C ALA A 99 18.73 10.78 2.75
N GLY A 100 18.18 9.57 2.85
CA GLY A 100 18.85 8.41 3.46
C GLY A 100 18.68 8.29 4.98
N GLU A 101 18.13 9.30 5.65
CA GLU A 101 17.82 9.21 7.08
C GLU A 101 16.53 8.43 7.33
N MET A 102 16.32 8.10 8.60
CA MET A 102 15.09 7.46 9.08
C MET A 102 14.50 8.29 10.22
N VAL A 103 13.21 8.56 10.14
CA VAL A 103 12.43 9.09 11.27
C VAL A 103 11.55 7.98 11.85
N GLN A 104 11.23 8.06 13.13
CA GLN A 104 10.30 7.13 13.78
C GLN A 104 9.03 7.89 14.16
N VAL A 105 7.91 7.53 13.55
CA VAL A 105 6.60 8.08 13.89
C VAL A 105 5.98 7.20 14.95
N SER A 106 5.67 7.78 16.12
CA SER A 106 5.00 7.10 17.22
C SER A 106 3.69 7.80 17.56
N PHE A 107 2.64 7.02 17.81
CA PHE A 107 1.38 7.56 18.32
C PHE A 107 0.81 6.65 19.41
N TYR A 108 0.19 7.29 20.40
CA TYR A 108 -0.34 6.65 21.61
C TYR A 108 -1.87 6.69 21.62
N LEU A 109 -2.46 5.54 21.88
CA LEU A 109 -3.88 5.31 22.05
C LEU A 109 -4.13 5.10 23.56
N GLY A 110 -4.48 6.18 24.26
CA GLY A 110 -4.65 6.17 25.71
C GLY A 110 -5.96 5.57 26.18
N ASP A 111 -6.96 5.50 25.33
CA ASP A 111 -8.29 4.98 25.65
C ASP A 111 -8.70 3.84 24.70
N PHE A 112 -9.81 3.16 25.00
CA PHE A 112 -10.31 2.07 24.17
C PHE A 112 -10.54 2.54 22.75
N THR A 113 -9.79 1.96 21.82
CA THR A 113 -9.79 2.30 20.40
C THR A 113 -10.10 1.06 19.58
N LEU A 114 -11.09 1.14 18.71
CA LEU A 114 -11.40 0.07 17.74
C LEU A 114 -10.29 0.00 16.69
N MET A 115 -9.54 -1.09 16.68
CA MET A 115 -8.38 -1.34 15.81
C MET A 115 -8.82 -1.84 14.43
N ARG A 116 -9.70 -1.10 13.74
CA ARG A 116 -10.35 -1.54 12.50
C ARG A 116 -9.67 -1.01 11.25
N SER A 117 -9.29 0.26 11.22
CA SER A 117 -8.62 0.86 10.06
C SER A 117 -7.16 0.45 10.03
N VAL A 118 -6.86 -0.60 9.25
CA VAL A 118 -5.56 -1.27 9.24
C VAL A 118 -5.30 -1.93 7.91
N VAL A 119 -4.04 -2.05 7.52
CA VAL A 119 -3.61 -2.89 6.40
C VAL A 119 -2.44 -3.78 6.83
N TYR A 120 -2.41 -5.01 6.33
CA TYR A 120 -1.26 -5.90 6.46
C TYR A 120 -0.30 -5.67 5.28
N THR A 121 0.96 -5.37 5.58
CA THR A 121 2.01 -5.20 4.57
C THR A 121 3.27 -5.96 4.96
N CYS A 122 3.99 -6.46 3.97
CA CYS A 122 5.30 -7.06 4.16
C CYS A 122 6.35 -6.30 3.36
N GLY A 123 7.59 -6.55 3.67
CA GLY A 123 8.74 -5.99 2.98
C GLY A 123 9.83 -5.54 3.92
N PRO A 124 11.03 -5.31 3.42
CA PRO A 124 12.19 -4.94 4.24
C PRO A 124 12.07 -3.57 4.91
N LEU A 125 11.14 -2.70 4.45
CA LEU A 125 10.91 -1.36 5.00
C LEU A 125 9.55 -1.22 5.73
N SER A 126 8.80 -2.33 5.89
CA SER A 126 7.39 -2.31 6.32
C SER A 126 7.14 -2.83 7.74
N GLN A 127 8.20 -3.04 8.53
CA GLN A 127 8.02 -3.54 9.89
C GLN A 127 7.93 -2.39 10.89
N GLY A 128 6.79 -2.30 11.59
CA GLY A 128 6.63 -1.45 12.77
C GLY A 128 6.69 -2.25 14.07
N LEU A 129 6.35 -1.59 15.16
CA LEU A 129 6.15 -2.23 16.46
C LEU A 129 4.97 -1.62 17.20
N TYR A 130 4.39 -2.39 18.14
CA TYR A 130 3.50 -1.86 19.15
C TYR A 130 4.02 -2.20 20.55
N ALA A 131 3.77 -1.32 21.50
CA ALA A 131 4.23 -1.45 22.89
C ALA A 131 3.11 -1.09 23.87
N ASN A 132 3.15 -1.63 25.08
CA ASN A 132 2.26 -1.23 26.16
C ASN A 132 2.68 0.14 26.72
N GLY A 133 1.71 0.96 27.09
CA GLY A 133 1.94 2.27 27.68
C GLY A 133 2.29 3.37 26.67
N ASP A 134 2.49 4.60 27.19
CA ASP A 134 2.96 5.75 26.41
C ASP A 134 4.49 5.71 26.24
N GLU A 135 4.92 5.12 25.14
CA GLU A 135 6.32 5.04 24.72
C GLU A 135 6.68 6.06 23.64
N THR A 136 5.85 7.09 23.44
CA THR A 136 6.07 8.11 22.41
C THR A 136 7.36 8.92 22.62
N GLN A 137 7.89 8.95 23.83
CA GLN A 137 9.17 9.63 24.16
C GLN A 137 10.27 8.66 24.60
N THR A 138 10.19 7.40 24.20
CA THR A 138 11.21 6.39 24.47
C THR A 138 11.99 6.12 23.19
N ALA A 139 13.29 6.44 23.17
CA ALA A 139 14.13 6.25 21.98
C ALA A 139 14.25 4.76 21.59
N HIS A 140 14.46 3.91 22.59
CA HIS A 140 14.62 2.46 22.39
C HIS A 140 13.58 1.72 23.23
N ILE A 141 12.46 1.34 22.58
CA ILE A 141 11.41 0.58 23.23
C ILE A 141 11.91 -0.86 23.45
N SER A 142 11.79 -1.34 24.68
CA SER A 142 12.20 -2.69 25.06
C SER A 142 11.38 -3.76 24.34
N LEU A 143 12.05 -4.81 23.84
CA LEU A 143 11.38 -5.98 23.28
C LEU A 143 10.64 -6.82 24.34
N GLU A 144 10.87 -6.58 25.63
CA GLU A 144 10.11 -7.18 26.72
C GLU A 144 8.67 -6.65 26.78
N THR A 145 8.50 -5.34 26.44
CA THR A 145 7.21 -4.63 26.49
C THR A 145 6.62 -4.33 25.13
N SER A 146 7.29 -4.73 24.04
CA SER A 146 6.85 -4.49 22.67
C SER A 146 6.85 -5.75 21.81
N ARG A 147 6.20 -5.67 20.67
CA ARG A 147 6.19 -6.72 19.63
C ARG A 147 6.30 -6.09 18.25
N PRO A 148 7.08 -6.70 17.34
CA PRO A 148 7.07 -6.30 15.94
C PRO A 148 5.70 -6.56 15.31
N THR A 149 5.33 -5.74 14.31
CA THR A 149 4.09 -5.88 13.57
C THR A 149 4.27 -5.53 12.11
N HIS A 150 3.53 -6.22 11.26
CA HIS A 150 3.31 -5.89 9.85
C HIS A 150 1.93 -5.25 9.62
N LEU A 151 1.19 -5.00 10.69
CA LEU A 151 -0.07 -4.29 10.63
C LEU A 151 0.18 -2.78 10.72
N ASN A 152 -0.28 -2.05 9.73
CA ASN A 152 -0.20 -0.60 9.67
C ASN A 152 -1.56 -0.02 10.03
N TYR A 153 -1.67 0.49 11.25
CA TYR A 153 -2.89 1.09 11.80
C TYR A 153 -2.88 2.59 11.55
N PHE A 154 -3.96 3.13 11.07
CA PHE A 154 -4.33 4.54 10.99
C PHE A 154 -3.35 5.45 10.24
N LEU A 155 -2.04 5.36 10.41
CA LEU A 155 -1.10 6.20 9.68
C LEU A 155 -1.14 5.84 8.18
N SER A 156 -1.64 6.74 7.35
CA SER A 156 -1.77 6.50 5.90
C SER A 156 -0.72 7.22 5.07
N ASN A 157 -0.18 8.36 5.54
CA ASN A 157 0.77 9.12 4.75
C ASN A 157 1.75 9.92 5.60
N VAL A 158 2.98 10.05 5.13
CA VAL A 158 4.00 10.98 5.63
C VAL A 158 4.48 11.81 4.45
N SER A 159 4.34 13.13 4.55
CA SER A 159 4.79 14.08 3.53
C SER A 159 5.87 14.99 4.07
N VAL A 160 6.78 15.41 3.20
CA VAL A 160 7.79 16.42 3.49
C VAL A 160 7.64 17.62 2.56
N LEU A 161 7.96 18.81 3.06
CA LEU A 161 8.06 20.02 2.26
C LEU A 161 9.42 20.06 1.61
N THR A 162 9.48 19.91 0.29
CA THR A 162 10.71 19.63 -0.44
C THR A 162 10.82 20.41 -1.75
N SER A 163 11.91 20.23 -2.49
CA SER A 163 12.11 20.81 -3.82
C SER A 163 11.05 20.30 -4.82
N ALA A 164 10.60 21.17 -5.73
CA ALA A 164 9.59 20.85 -6.74
C ALA A 164 10.04 19.78 -7.76
N GLU A 165 11.31 19.42 -7.79
CA GLU A 165 11.83 18.31 -8.61
C GLU A 165 11.62 16.93 -7.98
N ASN A 166 11.37 16.88 -6.66
CA ASN A 166 11.08 15.64 -5.95
C ASN A 166 9.61 15.23 -6.14
N ARG A 167 9.38 13.94 -6.34
CA ARG A 167 8.06 13.41 -6.68
C ARG A 167 7.79 12.07 -6.02
N THR A 168 6.54 11.64 -6.13
CA THR A 168 6.06 10.40 -5.55
C THR A 168 5.49 9.49 -6.63
N VAL A 169 5.87 8.22 -6.61
CA VAL A 169 5.28 7.13 -7.40
C VAL A 169 4.37 6.31 -6.48
N VAL A 170 3.11 6.17 -6.86
CA VAL A 170 2.12 5.38 -6.13
C VAL A 170 2.08 3.96 -6.67
N CYS A 171 2.30 2.95 -5.81
CA CYS A 171 2.11 1.54 -6.15
C CYS A 171 0.73 1.11 -5.64
N TYR A 172 -0.23 0.94 -6.56
CA TYR A 172 -1.61 0.58 -6.26
C TYR A 172 -1.92 -0.87 -6.62
N GLY A 173 -2.58 -1.61 -5.72
CA GLY A 173 -2.91 -3.00 -6.02
C GLY A 173 -3.54 -3.81 -4.90
N ASP A 174 -3.34 -5.13 -5.00
CA ASP A 174 -3.82 -6.15 -4.08
C ASP A 174 -2.70 -6.74 -3.18
N SER A 175 -2.80 -8.03 -2.79
CA SER A 175 -1.80 -8.69 -1.92
C SER A 175 -0.40 -8.72 -2.53
N ILE A 176 -0.28 -8.80 -3.84
CA ILE A 176 1.02 -8.83 -4.52
C ILE A 176 1.73 -7.48 -4.34
N THR A 177 0.98 -6.37 -4.39
CA THR A 177 1.52 -5.03 -4.16
C THR A 177 1.60 -4.68 -2.66
N ALA A 178 0.75 -5.26 -1.80
CA ALA A 178 0.84 -5.10 -0.34
C ALA A 178 2.09 -5.78 0.26
N GLN A 179 2.74 -6.65 -0.50
CA GLN A 179 3.99 -7.31 -0.10
C GLN A 179 5.22 -6.57 -0.63
N ASP A 180 6.32 -7.26 -0.81
CA ASP A 180 7.68 -6.74 -0.75
C ASP A 180 8.12 -5.85 -1.92
N TRP A 181 7.54 -5.99 -3.14
CA TRP A 181 8.13 -5.32 -4.32
C TRP A 181 8.16 -3.79 -4.27
N PRO A 182 7.20 -3.06 -3.65
CA PRO A 182 7.31 -1.61 -3.54
C PRO A 182 8.48 -1.18 -2.63
N ASP A 183 8.76 -1.95 -1.56
CA ASP A 183 9.90 -1.71 -0.70
C ASP A 183 11.22 -1.96 -1.46
N TYR A 184 11.30 -3.03 -2.26
CA TYR A 184 12.47 -3.29 -3.12
C TYR A 184 12.64 -2.21 -4.19
N LEU A 185 11.55 -1.64 -4.70
CA LEU A 185 11.60 -0.51 -5.63
C LEU A 185 12.16 0.75 -4.94
N ALA A 186 11.72 1.05 -3.72
CA ALA A 186 12.27 2.14 -2.93
C ALA A 186 13.78 1.94 -2.65
N LEU A 187 14.18 0.72 -2.28
CA LEU A 187 15.60 0.38 -2.09
C LEU A 187 16.40 0.46 -3.40
N ARG A 188 15.79 0.14 -4.52
CA ARG A 188 16.40 0.31 -5.86
C ARG A 188 16.63 1.80 -6.15
N CYS A 189 15.62 2.66 -5.89
CA CYS A 189 15.79 4.10 -6.07
C CYS A 189 17.01 4.60 -5.29
N PHE A 190 17.14 4.24 -4.04
CA PHE A 190 18.29 4.61 -3.21
C PHE A 190 19.62 4.07 -3.77
N ARG A 191 19.67 2.80 -4.17
CA ARG A 191 20.92 2.16 -4.68
C ARG A 191 21.38 2.67 -6.04
N GLU A 192 20.44 3.04 -6.91
CA GLU A 192 20.73 3.46 -8.29
C GLU A 192 20.78 4.99 -8.44
N GLY A 193 20.60 5.75 -7.33
CA GLY A 193 20.70 7.22 -7.34
C GLY A 193 19.49 7.90 -7.99
N PHE A 194 18.28 7.35 -7.85
CA PHE A 194 17.03 8.03 -8.22
C PHE A 194 16.57 8.92 -7.05
N ASP A 195 17.38 9.91 -6.72
CA ASP A 195 17.31 10.69 -5.48
C ASP A 195 16.11 11.65 -5.40
N HIS A 196 15.36 11.77 -6.49
CA HIS A 196 14.17 12.62 -6.59
C HIS A 196 12.85 11.85 -6.54
N THR A 197 12.88 10.54 -6.26
CA THR A 197 11.69 9.70 -6.34
C THR A 197 11.42 8.96 -5.04
N ALA A 198 10.27 9.24 -4.44
CA ALA A 198 9.67 8.42 -3.39
C ALA A 198 8.76 7.34 -3.98
N VAL A 199 8.70 6.21 -3.33
CA VAL A 199 7.77 5.11 -3.68
C VAL A 199 6.85 4.88 -2.48
N ILE A 200 5.54 4.97 -2.70
CA ILE A 200 4.54 4.69 -1.67
C ILE A 200 3.62 3.55 -2.09
N ARG A 201 3.04 2.89 -1.10
CA ARG A 201 2.18 1.73 -1.28
C ARG A 201 0.72 2.10 -1.00
N ARG A 202 -0.18 1.68 -1.90
CA ARG A 202 -1.64 1.78 -1.74
C ARG A 202 -2.27 0.44 -2.13
N ALA A 203 -2.11 -0.57 -1.27
CA ALA A 203 -2.47 -1.93 -1.63
C ALA A 203 -3.13 -2.68 -0.47
N THR A 204 -4.13 -3.48 -0.80
CA THR A 204 -4.91 -4.27 0.16
C THR A 204 -5.04 -5.72 -0.29
N SER A 205 -4.58 -6.64 0.55
CA SER A 205 -4.64 -8.08 0.29
C SER A 205 -6.08 -8.53 0.02
N GLY A 206 -6.26 -9.32 -1.04
CA GLY A 206 -7.57 -9.89 -1.41
C GLY A 206 -8.52 -8.94 -2.13
N SER A 207 -8.18 -7.66 -2.27
CA SER A 207 -9.06 -6.69 -2.95
C SER A 207 -9.20 -6.99 -4.43
N ARG A 208 -10.38 -6.70 -4.97
CA ARG A 208 -10.76 -6.85 -6.37
C ARG A 208 -10.96 -5.48 -7.01
N ILE A 209 -10.89 -5.40 -8.33
CA ILE A 209 -11.20 -4.15 -9.06
C ILE A 209 -12.68 -3.82 -8.90
N LEU A 210 -13.54 -4.78 -9.25
CA LEU A 210 -14.96 -4.54 -9.52
C LEU A 210 -15.88 -4.75 -8.33
N ARG A 211 -15.48 -5.58 -7.36
CA ARG A 211 -16.39 -6.03 -6.31
C ARG A 211 -15.71 -6.10 -4.95
N GLU A 212 -16.46 -5.81 -3.92
CA GLU A 212 -16.08 -6.06 -2.54
C GLU A 212 -16.91 -7.20 -1.96
N TYR A 213 -16.46 -7.73 -0.82
CA TYR A 213 -17.25 -8.70 -0.09
C TYR A 213 -18.17 -8.00 0.90
N SER A 214 -19.42 -8.40 0.90
CA SER A 214 -20.47 -7.92 1.82
C SER A 214 -20.68 -8.84 3.02
N CYS A 215 -19.77 -9.79 3.27
CA CYS A 215 -19.90 -10.75 4.37
C CYS A 215 -18.73 -10.69 5.34
N LEU A 216 -18.99 -11.01 6.60
CA LEU A 216 -18.00 -10.94 7.68
C LEU A 216 -16.74 -11.77 7.44
N THR A 217 -16.87 -12.91 6.73
CA THR A 217 -15.75 -13.84 6.48
C THR A 217 -14.65 -13.23 5.63
N TYR A 218 -14.99 -12.31 4.72
CA TYR A 218 -14.05 -11.73 3.75
C TYR A 218 -13.99 -10.21 3.83
N GLU A 219 -14.50 -9.62 4.89
CA GLU A 219 -14.48 -8.16 5.09
C GLU A 219 -13.06 -7.60 5.06
N SER A 220 -12.09 -8.36 5.55
CA SER A 220 -10.67 -7.99 5.55
C SER A 220 -10.04 -7.86 4.16
N TYR A 221 -10.68 -8.38 3.11
CA TYR A 221 -10.26 -8.10 1.74
C TYR A 221 -10.57 -6.64 1.31
N GLY A 222 -11.18 -5.89 2.21
CA GLY A 222 -11.39 -4.47 2.08
C GLY A 222 -12.44 -4.09 1.05
N LEU A 223 -12.51 -2.80 0.83
CA LEU A 223 -13.35 -2.21 -0.20
C LEU A 223 -12.84 -2.61 -1.60
N SER A 224 -13.73 -2.56 -2.59
CA SER A 224 -13.32 -2.72 -3.99
C SER A 224 -12.29 -1.65 -4.37
N GLY A 225 -11.47 -1.96 -5.34
CA GLY A 225 -10.53 -0.98 -5.85
C GLY A 225 -11.22 0.26 -6.42
N GLU A 226 -12.43 0.12 -6.96
CA GLU A 226 -13.24 1.24 -7.42
C GLU A 226 -13.56 2.22 -6.28
N HIS A 227 -13.92 1.74 -5.10
CA HIS A 227 -14.15 2.58 -3.92
C HIS A 227 -12.86 3.18 -3.35
N ARG A 228 -11.77 2.41 -3.35
CA ARG A 228 -10.49 2.82 -2.75
C ARG A 228 -9.73 3.85 -3.58
N PHE A 229 -9.80 3.74 -4.93
CA PHE A 229 -8.89 4.44 -5.83
C PHE A 229 -8.89 5.96 -5.64
N HIS A 230 -10.06 6.58 -5.53
CA HIS A 230 -10.20 8.01 -5.37
C HIS A 230 -9.75 8.53 -3.99
N HIS A 231 -9.75 7.66 -2.98
CA HIS A 231 -9.30 7.99 -1.62
C HIS A 231 -7.79 7.81 -1.45
N GLU A 232 -7.25 6.73 -2.03
CA GLU A 232 -5.88 6.30 -1.76
C GLU A 232 -4.85 6.81 -2.76
N VAL A 233 -5.21 6.99 -4.04
CA VAL A 233 -4.24 7.31 -5.09
C VAL A 233 -3.84 8.79 -5.13
N PRO A 234 -4.76 9.76 -4.99
CA PRO A 234 -4.37 11.17 -4.90
C PRO A 234 -3.52 11.41 -3.64
N THR A 235 -2.30 11.90 -3.83
CA THR A 235 -1.38 12.17 -2.72
C THR A 235 -0.39 13.27 -3.07
N ASP A 236 0.23 13.85 -2.06
CA ASP A 236 1.16 14.95 -2.21
C ASP A 236 2.34 14.59 -3.13
N GLY A 237 2.60 15.44 -4.11
CA GLY A 237 3.75 15.31 -5.00
C GLY A 237 3.73 14.09 -5.93
N ALA A 238 2.62 13.35 -5.99
CA ALA A 238 2.50 12.23 -6.91
C ALA A 238 2.36 12.71 -8.35
N ASP A 239 3.14 12.09 -9.24
CA ASP A 239 3.09 12.33 -10.69
C ASP A 239 2.90 11.04 -11.49
N ALA A 240 2.94 9.90 -10.82
CA ALA A 240 2.79 8.61 -11.48
C ALA A 240 2.14 7.56 -10.57
N VAL A 241 1.42 6.63 -11.19
CA VAL A 241 0.87 5.44 -10.54
C VAL A 241 1.26 4.17 -11.30
N ILE A 242 1.65 3.14 -10.54
CA ILE A 242 1.81 1.77 -11.03
C ILE A 242 0.62 0.97 -10.51
N ILE A 243 -0.24 0.48 -11.40
CA ILE A 243 -1.43 -0.31 -11.07
C ILE A 243 -1.11 -1.78 -11.33
N GLN A 244 -1.22 -2.63 -10.29
CA GLN A 244 -1.08 -4.08 -10.41
C GLN A 244 -2.23 -4.73 -9.63
N GLN A 245 -3.37 -5.01 -10.30
CA GLN A 245 -4.58 -5.54 -9.70
C GLN A 245 -5.43 -6.28 -10.73
N GLY A 246 -6.31 -7.19 -10.27
CA GLY A 246 -7.27 -7.92 -11.09
C GLY A 246 -7.22 -9.44 -10.91
N ILE A 247 -6.15 -9.98 -10.35
CA ILE A 247 -6.03 -11.43 -10.15
C ILE A 247 -7.16 -11.98 -9.24
N ASN A 248 -7.54 -11.23 -8.20
CA ASN A 248 -8.57 -11.64 -7.26
C ASN A 248 -9.99 -11.65 -7.87
N ASP A 249 -10.24 -10.84 -8.88
CA ASP A 249 -11.49 -10.89 -9.66
C ASP A 249 -11.61 -12.22 -10.39
N ILE A 250 -10.48 -12.78 -10.85
CA ILE A 250 -10.41 -14.04 -11.58
C ILE A 250 -10.45 -15.26 -10.63
N ILE A 251 -9.70 -15.24 -9.53
CA ILE A 251 -9.47 -16.43 -8.70
C ILE A 251 -10.47 -16.61 -7.55
N HIS A 252 -11.12 -15.54 -7.09
CA HIS A 252 -11.99 -15.62 -5.92
C HIS A 252 -13.36 -16.30 -6.19
N PRO A 253 -14.06 -16.09 -7.31
CA PRO A 253 -15.30 -16.81 -7.58
C PRO A 253 -15.04 -18.30 -7.76
N VAL A 254 -15.60 -19.15 -6.86
CA VAL A 254 -15.36 -20.62 -6.84
C VAL A 254 -16.65 -21.43 -6.91
N GLY A 255 -17.81 -20.74 -6.90
CA GLY A 255 -19.14 -21.33 -6.92
C GLY A 255 -19.70 -21.62 -5.52
N ALA A 256 -21.01 -21.44 -5.39
CA ALA A 256 -21.72 -21.54 -4.11
C ALA A 256 -21.60 -22.91 -3.45
N ARG A 257 -21.38 -23.98 -4.21
CA ARG A 257 -21.14 -25.33 -3.67
C ARG A 257 -19.83 -25.43 -2.90
N ASN A 258 -18.81 -24.69 -3.33
CA ASN A 258 -17.50 -24.65 -2.67
C ASN A 258 -17.45 -23.58 -1.58
N ASN A 259 -18.09 -22.44 -1.82
CA ASN A 259 -18.17 -21.34 -0.87
C ASN A 259 -19.36 -20.44 -1.22
N ALA A 260 -20.36 -20.38 -0.33
CA ALA A 260 -21.58 -19.61 -0.54
C ALA A 260 -21.33 -18.10 -0.75
N PHE A 261 -20.22 -17.57 -0.22
CA PHE A 261 -19.84 -16.16 -0.30
C PHE A 261 -18.96 -15.83 -1.52
N ARG A 262 -18.63 -16.84 -2.34
CA ARG A 262 -17.82 -16.74 -3.55
C ARG A 262 -18.55 -17.34 -4.77
N PRO A 263 -19.76 -16.89 -5.09
CA PRO A 263 -20.55 -17.48 -6.16
C PRO A 263 -19.92 -17.21 -7.53
N MET A 264 -20.10 -18.14 -8.49
CA MET A 264 -19.60 -17.96 -9.86
C MET A 264 -20.22 -16.78 -10.60
N LYS A 265 -21.38 -16.31 -10.19
CA LYS A 265 -21.97 -15.08 -10.75
C LYS A 265 -21.13 -13.81 -10.52
N ASP A 266 -20.17 -13.86 -9.57
CA ASP A 266 -19.24 -12.77 -9.29
C ASP A 266 -18.00 -12.82 -10.19
N LEU A 267 -17.83 -13.89 -10.99
CA LEU A 267 -16.76 -13.94 -11.99
C LEU A 267 -17.07 -12.94 -13.10
N PRO A 268 -16.21 -11.94 -13.33
CA PRO A 268 -16.43 -11.00 -14.41
C PRO A 268 -16.14 -11.65 -15.77
N THR A 269 -16.61 -11.03 -16.81
CA THR A 269 -16.03 -11.20 -18.15
C THR A 269 -14.68 -10.48 -18.22
N VAL A 270 -13.84 -10.86 -19.18
CA VAL A 270 -12.58 -10.15 -19.45
C VAL A 270 -12.84 -8.68 -19.79
N GLN A 271 -13.93 -8.40 -20.53
CA GLN A 271 -14.29 -7.03 -20.91
C GLN A 271 -14.65 -6.18 -19.69
N GLU A 272 -15.43 -6.69 -18.74
CA GLU A 272 -15.73 -5.97 -17.49
C GLU A 272 -14.46 -5.66 -16.71
N LEU A 273 -13.51 -6.61 -16.65
CA LEU A 273 -12.23 -6.39 -15.97
C LEU A 273 -11.38 -5.31 -16.66
N ILE A 274 -11.33 -5.33 -17.99
CA ILE A 274 -10.66 -4.30 -18.79
C ILE A 274 -11.33 -2.93 -18.59
N ASP A 275 -12.66 -2.87 -18.57
CA ASP A 275 -13.38 -1.62 -18.39
C ASP A 275 -13.14 -1.04 -16.97
N GLY A 276 -13.08 -1.88 -15.93
CA GLY A 276 -12.67 -1.45 -14.60
C GLY A 276 -11.24 -0.88 -14.55
N LEU A 277 -10.30 -1.48 -15.29
CA LEU A 277 -8.94 -0.93 -15.42
C LEU A 277 -8.95 0.42 -16.16
N LYS A 278 -9.74 0.56 -17.21
CA LYS A 278 -9.87 1.84 -17.95
C LYS A 278 -10.40 2.95 -17.06
N GLU A 279 -11.32 2.66 -16.14
CA GLU A 279 -11.80 3.64 -15.15
C GLU A 279 -10.66 4.11 -14.23
N TYR A 280 -9.77 3.22 -13.78
CA TYR A 280 -8.59 3.61 -13.02
C TYR A 280 -7.64 4.49 -13.83
N ILE A 281 -7.39 4.12 -15.09
CA ILE A 281 -6.55 4.90 -16.00
C ILE A 281 -7.13 6.31 -16.17
N ALA A 282 -8.42 6.42 -16.44
CA ALA A 282 -9.11 7.71 -16.61
C ALA A 282 -9.05 8.57 -15.34
N LYS A 283 -9.27 7.96 -14.16
CA LYS A 283 -9.17 8.66 -12.88
C LYS A 283 -7.73 9.14 -12.63
N ALA A 284 -6.71 8.29 -12.82
CA ALA A 284 -5.31 8.69 -12.65
C ALA A 284 -4.90 9.82 -13.61
N ARG A 285 -5.36 9.76 -14.86
CA ARG A 285 -5.17 10.84 -15.84
C ARG A 285 -5.83 12.15 -15.40
N SER A 286 -7.00 12.09 -14.78
CA SER A 286 -7.67 13.30 -14.25
C SER A 286 -6.90 13.97 -13.11
N TYR A 287 -6.04 13.22 -12.41
CA TYR A 287 -5.10 13.74 -11.42
C TYR A 287 -3.80 14.27 -12.04
N GLY A 288 -3.62 14.12 -13.33
CA GLY A 288 -2.39 14.51 -14.06
C GLY A 288 -1.26 13.48 -13.96
N TYR A 289 -1.55 12.24 -13.56
CA TYR A 289 -0.53 11.22 -13.37
C TYR A 289 -0.15 10.49 -14.66
N ARG A 290 1.11 10.13 -14.77
CA ARG A 290 1.59 9.09 -15.68
C ARG A 290 1.09 7.73 -15.16
N VAL A 291 0.58 6.88 -16.05
CA VAL A 291 -0.04 5.62 -15.69
C VAL A 291 0.77 4.45 -16.26
N TYR A 292 1.27 3.62 -15.36
CA TYR A 292 1.91 2.36 -15.68
C TYR A 292 1.06 1.21 -15.14
N VAL A 293 0.98 0.12 -15.90
CA VAL A 293 0.20 -1.05 -15.48
C VAL A 293 1.06 -2.29 -15.51
N GLY A 294 1.09 -3.01 -14.39
CA GLY A 294 1.74 -4.31 -14.27
C GLY A 294 0.83 -5.44 -14.73
N THR A 295 1.37 -6.37 -15.50
CA THR A 295 0.64 -7.59 -15.89
C THR A 295 0.37 -8.49 -14.69
N LEU A 296 -0.73 -9.26 -14.74
CA LEU A 296 -1.06 -10.27 -13.74
C LEU A 296 -0.07 -11.43 -13.82
N LEU A 297 0.42 -11.87 -12.68
CA LEU A 297 1.43 -12.91 -12.54
C LEU A 297 0.90 -14.30 -12.94
N PRO A 298 1.78 -15.28 -13.21
CA PRO A 298 1.41 -16.68 -13.35
C PRO A 298 0.64 -17.18 -12.11
N MET A 299 -0.26 -18.15 -12.31
CA MET A 299 -1.01 -18.77 -11.22
C MET A 299 -1.20 -20.28 -11.40
N GLY A 300 -0.39 -20.90 -12.26
CA GLY A 300 -0.39 -22.36 -12.46
C GLY A 300 -0.11 -23.09 -11.17
N GLY A 301 -0.98 -24.03 -10.82
CA GLY A 301 -0.91 -24.73 -9.53
C GLY A 301 -1.63 -24.06 -8.36
N TRP A 302 -2.09 -22.81 -8.51
CA TRP A 302 -2.94 -22.20 -7.50
C TRP A 302 -4.24 -23.00 -7.31
N ARG A 303 -4.75 -23.07 -6.08
CA ARG A 303 -5.92 -23.91 -5.70
C ARG A 303 -7.18 -23.72 -6.55
N THR A 304 -7.30 -22.60 -7.28
CA THR A 304 -8.43 -22.35 -8.20
C THR A 304 -7.99 -22.25 -9.65
N ASP A 305 -6.76 -22.66 -9.96
CA ASP A 305 -6.26 -22.73 -11.34
C ASP A 305 -7.20 -23.58 -12.21
N ALA A 306 -7.50 -23.06 -13.39
CA ALA A 306 -8.34 -23.71 -14.39
C ALA A 306 -8.11 -23.05 -15.76
N PRO A 307 -8.28 -23.79 -16.88
CA PRO A 307 -8.02 -23.28 -18.22
C PRO A 307 -8.72 -21.95 -18.50
N PHE A 308 -10.00 -21.81 -18.18
CA PHE A 308 -10.75 -20.57 -18.43
C PHE A 308 -10.22 -19.37 -17.65
N ARG A 309 -9.62 -19.58 -16.47
CA ARG A 309 -9.01 -18.51 -15.66
C ARG A 309 -7.67 -18.08 -16.25
N GLN A 310 -6.91 -19.03 -16.78
CA GLN A 310 -5.68 -18.70 -17.52
C GLN A 310 -6.00 -17.92 -18.79
N GLU A 311 -7.04 -18.33 -19.54
CA GLU A 311 -7.51 -17.59 -20.71
C GLU A 311 -7.90 -16.15 -20.35
N MET A 312 -8.62 -15.94 -19.25
CA MET A 312 -8.95 -14.59 -18.75
C MET A 312 -7.69 -13.78 -18.40
N ARG A 313 -6.75 -14.37 -17.68
CA ARG A 313 -5.48 -13.74 -17.31
C ARG A 313 -4.68 -13.34 -18.56
N HIS A 314 -4.56 -14.26 -19.52
CA HIS A 314 -3.86 -13.99 -20.77
C HIS A 314 -4.50 -12.85 -21.56
N ALA A 315 -5.80 -12.86 -21.70
CA ALA A 315 -6.53 -11.82 -22.44
C ALA A 315 -6.44 -10.44 -21.76
N TYR A 316 -6.50 -10.40 -20.43
CA TYR A 316 -6.30 -9.17 -19.67
C TYR A 316 -4.86 -8.66 -19.77
N ASN A 317 -3.86 -9.54 -19.67
CA ASN A 317 -2.45 -9.19 -19.84
C ASN A 317 -2.14 -8.72 -21.29
N GLU A 318 -2.78 -9.33 -22.29
CA GLU A 318 -2.63 -8.89 -23.69
C GLU A 318 -3.17 -7.48 -23.90
N PHE A 319 -4.32 -7.14 -23.30
CA PHE A 319 -4.81 -5.77 -23.30
C PHE A 319 -3.79 -4.81 -22.68
N ILE A 320 -3.21 -5.16 -21.50
CA ILE A 320 -2.20 -4.30 -20.84
C ILE A 320 -0.98 -4.09 -21.72
N ARG A 321 -0.53 -5.13 -22.45
CA ARG A 321 0.65 -5.05 -23.33
C ARG A 321 0.43 -4.23 -24.59
N THR A 322 -0.81 -4.13 -25.07
CA THR A 322 -1.14 -3.59 -26.39
C THR A 322 -1.88 -2.25 -26.38
N THR A 323 -2.42 -1.87 -25.23
CA THR A 323 -3.19 -0.63 -25.11
C THR A 323 -2.29 0.62 -25.19
N ASP A 324 -2.80 1.66 -25.84
CA ASP A 324 -2.20 2.99 -25.92
C ASP A 324 -2.70 3.97 -24.84
N LEU A 325 -3.56 3.50 -23.94
CA LEU A 325 -4.15 4.30 -22.86
C LEU A 325 -3.17 4.58 -21.71
N ILE A 326 -2.06 3.86 -21.63
CA ILE A 326 -1.08 3.91 -20.54
C ILE A 326 0.27 4.44 -21.04
N ASP A 327 1.11 4.97 -20.16
CA ASP A 327 2.47 5.41 -20.48
C ASP A 327 3.44 4.24 -20.60
N GLY A 328 3.12 3.10 -19.98
CA GLY A 328 3.93 1.90 -20.14
C GLY A 328 3.34 0.67 -19.46
N CYS A 329 3.62 -0.48 -20.08
CA CYS A 329 3.36 -1.79 -19.51
C CYS A 329 4.60 -2.26 -18.73
N ILE A 330 4.42 -2.74 -17.49
CA ILE A 330 5.46 -3.44 -16.74
C ILE A 330 5.15 -4.94 -16.80
N ASP A 331 5.88 -5.68 -17.62
CA ASP A 331 5.55 -7.09 -17.88
C ASP A 331 6.06 -8.02 -16.78
N PHE A 332 5.47 -7.92 -15.60
CA PHE A 332 5.77 -8.77 -14.45
C PHE A 332 5.53 -10.27 -14.74
N ASP A 333 4.51 -10.60 -15.54
CA ASP A 333 4.26 -11.97 -15.98
C ASP A 333 5.47 -12.54 -16.72
N LYS A 334 5.96 -11.84 -17.73
CA LYS A 334 7.11 -12.28 -18.50
C LYS A 334 8.39 -12.38 -17.67
N ALA A 335 8.54 -11.50 -16.68
CA ALA A 335 9.72 -11.46 -15.82
C ALA A 335 9.81 -12.65 -14.85
N LEU A 336 8.65 -13.20 -14.43
CA LEU A 336 8.58 -14.20 -13.37
C LEU A 336 8.14 -15.59 -13.85
N ARG A 337 7.55 -15.69 -15.04
CA ARG A 337 7.04 -16.99 -15.55
C ARG A 337 8.16 -17.93 -16.00
N ASP A 338 7.89 -19.21 -15.89
CA ASP A 338 8.66 -20.27 -16.52
C ASP A 338 8.48 -20.22 -18.05
N PRO A 339 9.53 -20.02 -18.84
CA PRO A 339 9.40 -19.93 -20.31
C PRO A 339 8.90 -21.22 -20.96
N GLU A 340 9.10 -22.38 -20.31
CA GLU A 340 8.63 -23.69 -20.81
C GLU A 340 7.17 -23.96 -20.38
N ARG A 341 6.73 -23.33 -19.30
CA ARG A 341 5.37 -23.44 -18.74
C ARG A 341 4.82 -22.06 -18.39
N PRO A 342 4.39 -21.25 -19.36
CA PRO A 342 4.10 -19.83 -19.17
C PRO A 342 3.01 -19.48 -18.14
N ASP A 343 2.22 -20.46 -17.71
CA ASP A 343 1.22 -20.28 -16.64
C ASP A 343 1.79 -20.48 -15.23
N TRP A 344 3.03 -20.92 -15.12
CA TRP A 344 3.73 -21.20 -13.87
C TRP A 344 4.85 -20.20 -13.62
N PHE A 345 5.12 -19.93 -12.35
CA PHE A 345 6.34 -19.24 -11.96
C PHE A 345 7.59 -20.07 -12.28
N LEU A 346 8.71 -19.41 -12.57
CA LEU A 346 10.01 -20.04 -12.34
C LEU A 346 10.09 -20.44 -10.86
N PRO A 347 10.59 -21.64 -10.52
CA PRO A 347 10.58 -22.15 -9.15
C PRO A 347 11.23 -21.21 -8.12
N GLU A 348 12.25 -20.48 -8.51
CA GLU A 348 12.94 -19.53 -7.62
C GLU A 348 12.11 -18.26 -7.30
N TYR A 349 11.10 -17.96 -8.12
CA TYR A 349 10.22 -16.80 -7.96
C TYR A 349 8.90 -17.15 -7.29
N ASP A 350 8.59 -18.42 -7.07
CA ASP A 350 7.38 -18.88 -6.40
C ASP A 350 7.58 -18.91 -4.87
N SER A 351 6.64 -18.39 -4.09
CA SER A 351 6.65 -18.54 -2.63
C SER A 351 6.32 -19.97 -2.18
N GLY A 352 5.82 -20.80 -3.09
CA GLY A 352 5.32 -22.14 -2.84
C GLY A 352 3.80 -22.24 -2.74
N ASP A 353 3.08 -21.12 -2.82
CA ASP A 353 1.61 -21.11 -2.89
C ASP A 353 1.08 -20.98 -4.32
N HIS A 354 1.97 -20.76 -5.29
CA HIS A 354 1.67 -20.65 -6.73
C HIS A 354 0.83 -19.44 -7.13
N LEU A 355 0.84 -18.40 -6.31
CA LEU A 355 0.16 -17.11 -6.57
C LEU A 355 1.04 -15.90 -6.20
N HIS A 356 1.69 -15.98 -5.04
CA HIS A 356 2.52 -14.89 -4.55
C HIS A 356 4.00 -15.17 -4.87
N PRO A 357 4.74 -14.15 -5.30
CA PRO A 357 6.17 -14.28 -5.49
C PRO A 357 6.94 -14.60 -4.22
N SER A 358 8.08 -15.29 -4.37
CA SER A 358 9.12 -15.35 -3.35
C SER A 358 9.78 -13.98 -3.18
N LYS A 359 10.64 -13.83 -2.16
CA LYS A 359 11.46 -12.60 -2.00
C LYS A 359 12.23 -12.26 -3.28
N ARG A 360 12.84 -13.27 -3.93
CA ARG A 360 13.56 -13.09 -5.21
C ARG A 360 12.62 -12.65 -6.33
N GLY A 361 11.39 -13.17 -6.35
CA GLY A 361 10.37 -12.76 -7.30
C GLY A 361 9.98 -11.29 -7.09
N TYR A 362 9.80 -10.84 -5.87
CA TYR A 362 9.51 -9.43 -5.57
C TYR A 362 10.68 -8.49 -5.88
N GLU A 363 11.93 -8.89 -5.61
CA GLU A 363 13.11 -8.15 -6.08
C GLU A 363 13.12 -8.04 -7.60
N ARG A 364 12.82 -9.14 -8.30
CA ARG A 364 12.74 -9.17 -9.76
C ARG A 364 11.66 -8.23 -10.27
N MET A 365 10.47 -8.18 -9.67
CA MET A 365 9.43 -7.22 -10.03
C MET A 365 9.92 -5.78 -9.91
N ALA A 366 10.57 -5.42 -8.82
CA ALA A 366 11.11 -4.08 -8.63
C ALA A 366 12.13 -3.70 -9.72
N MET A 367 12.92 -4.65 -10.22
CA MET A 367 13.88 -4.43 -11.31
C MET A 367 13.23 -4.25 -12.69
N GLU A 368 12.00 -4.74 -12.88
CA GLU A 368 11.26 -4.56 -14.14
C GLU A 368 10.65 -3.16 -14.29
N VAL A 369 10.53 -2.41 -13.20
CA VAL A 369 10.02 -1.03 -13.28
C VAL A 369 10.97 -0.19 -14.12
N PRO A 370 10.48 0.48 -15.19
CA PRO A 370 11.32 1.26 -16.07
C PRO A 370 12.06 2.39 -15.37
N ALA A 371 13.35 2.56 -15.65
CA ALA A 371 14.17 3.61 -15.04
C ALA A 371 13.69 5.03 -15.39
N GLU A 372 13.05 5.21 -16.55
CA GLU A 372 12.46 6.49 -16.94
C GLU A 372 11.27 6.92 -16.06
N LEU A 373 10.60 5.96 -15.43
CA LEU A 373 9.58 6.26 -14.41
C LEU A 373 10.21 6.82 -13.12
N LEU A 374 11.45 6.46 -12.84
CA LEU A 374 12.14 6.77 -11.58
C LEU A 374 13.06 8.01 -11.67
N LYS A 375 13.25 8.57 -12.89
CA LYS A 375 14.13 9.72 -13.13
C LYS A 375 13.43 11.06 -12.87
#